data_5f88ed33bfa6bb2d0711bf596af674a7
#
_entry.id   5f88ed33bfa6bb2d0711bf596af674a7
#
_cell.length_a   1.000
_cell.length_b   1.000
_cell.length_c   1.000
_cell.angle_alpha   90.00
_cell.angle_beta   90.00
_cell.angle_gamma   90.00
#
_symmetry.space_group_name_H-M   'P 1'
#
loop_
_entity.id
_entity.type
_entity.pdbx_description
1 polymer ?
#
loop_
_entity_poly.entity_id
_entity_poly.type
_entity_poly.pdbx_seq_one_letter_code
_entity_poly.pdbx_strand_id
1 'polypeptide(L)'
;MPITKQAKKALRVASRKKVFNLRRTRSMKDALKEVKSLAQTDAKQAKDKLSIAYKALDKAVKRGVIKKNTASRKKSRLSALIKRNSQ
;
A
#
# COMPACT_ATOMS: atom_id res chain seq x y z
N MET A 1 -27.91 -26.66 -4.09
CA MET A 1 -26.83 -27.60 -3.85
C MET A 1 -26.36 -27.53 -2.40
N PRO A 2 -26.27 -28.66 -1.70
CA PRO A 2 -25.73 -28.60 -0.34
C PRO A 2 -24.24 -28.30 -0.37
N ILE A 3 -23.87 -27.19 0.20
CA ILE A 3 -22.47 -26.81 0.36
C ILE A 3 -21.98 -27.45 1.66
N THR A 4 -20.86 -28.18 1.60
CA THR A 4 -20.29 -28.84 2.78
C THR A 4 -19.84 -27.79 3.81
N LYS A 5 -19.75 -28.18 5.09
CA LYS A 5 -19.26 -27.29 6.15
C LYS A 5 -17.85 -26.79 5.83
N GLN A 6 -17.00 -27.64 5.24
CA GLN A 6 -15.65 -27.29 4.84
C GLN A 6 -15.65 -26.23 3.73
N ALA A 7 -16.56 -26.36 2.74
CA ALA A 7 -16.68 -25.39 1.66
C ALA A 7 -17.16 -24.03 2.19
N LYS A 8 -18.13 -24.02 3.11
CA LYS A 8 -18.59 -22.79 3.76
C LYS A 8 -17.46 -22.11 4.56
N LYS A 9 -16.68 -22.89 5.29
CA LYS A 9 -15.52 -22.38 6.03
C LYS A 9 -14.48 -21.79 5.09
N ALA A 10 -14.18 -22.47 3.99
CA ALA A 10 -13.21 -21.98 2.98
C ALA A 10 -13.68 -20.67 2.36
N LEU A 11 -14.97 -20.52 2.05
CA LEU A 11 -15.54 -19.29 1.54
C LEU A 11 -15.41 -18.14 2.53
N ARG A 12 -15.68 -18.39 3.81
CA ARG A 12 -15.55 -17.37 4.86
C ARG A 12 -14.09 -16.93 5.02
N VAL A 13 -13.15 -17.86 5.02
CA VAL A 13 -11.71 -17.55 5.11
C VAL A 13 -11.25 -16.75 3.90
N ALA A 14 -11.66 -17.15 2.69
CA ALA A 14 -11.34 -16.44 1.46
C ALA A 14 -11.90 -15.01 1.47
N SER A 15 -13.15 -14.83 1.93
CA SER A 15 -13.77 -13.51 2.07
C SER A 15 -13.02 -12.63 3.06
N ARG A 16 -12.59 -13.17 4.20
CA ARG A 16 -11.79 -12.44 5.19
C ARG A 16 -10.45 -11.99 4.62
N LYS A 17 -9.74 -12.88 3.92
CA LYS A 17 -8.48 -12.56 3.26
C LYS A 17 -8.66 -11.43 2.23
N LYS A 18 -9.73 -11.49 1.44
CA LYS A 18 -10.05 -10.46 0.47
C LYS A 18 -10.26 -9.11 1.13
N VAL A 19 -11.02 -9.05 2.23
CA VAL A 19 -11.25 -7.82 2.99
C VAL A 19 -9.94 -7.26 3.55
N PHE A 20 -9.09 -8.09 4.15
CA PHE A 20 -7.79 -7.66 4.66
C PHE A 20 -6.90 -7.12 3.55
N ASN A 21 -6.86 -7.78 2.40
CA ASN A 21 -6.05 -7.34 1.25
C ASN A 21 -6.56 -6.01 0.70
N LEU A 22 -7.88 -5.82 0.64
CA LEU A 22 -8.48 -4.55 0.23
C LEU A 22 -8.11 -3.43 1.19
N ARG A 23 -8.17 -3.66 2.50
CA ARG A 23 -7.76 -2.69 3.51
C ARG A 23 -6.30 -2.29 3.38
N ARG A 24 -5.42 -3.27 3.16
CA ARG A 24 -3.99 -3.04 2.97
C ARG A 24 -3.71 -2.25 1.70
N THR A 25 -4.39 -2.60 0.61
CA THR A 25 -4.28 -1.88 -0.66
C THR A 25 -4.74 -0.45 -0.50
N ARG A 26 -5.86 -0.21 0.18
CA ARG A 26 -6.39 1.12 0.43
C ARG A 26 -5.43 1.93 1.30
N SER A 27 -4.93 1.35 2.39
CA SER A 27 -3.96 1.99 3.28
C SER A 27 -2.70 2.40 2.52
N MET A 28 -2.18 1.51 1.68
CA MET A 28 -1.02 1.78 0.83
C MET A 28 -1.31 2.93 -0.13
N LYS A 29 -2.44 2.89 -0.84
CA LYS A 29 -2.82 3.93 -1.80
C LYS A 29 -3.03 5.27 -1.12
N ASP A 30 -3.65 5.29 0.05
CA ASP A 30 -3.89 6.52 0.82
C ASP A 30 -2.56 7.14 1.27
N ALA A 31 -1.62 6.32 1.75
CA ALA A 31 -0.29 6.78 2.15
C ALA A 31 0.48 7.37 0.97
N LEU A 32 0.44 6.70 -0.19
CA LEU A 32 1.07 7.19 -1.41
C LEU A 32 0.47 8.51 -1.88
N LYS A 33 -0.86 8.61 -1.86
CA LYS A 33 -1.59 9.81 -2.25
C LYS A 33 -1.25 10.98 -1.33
N GLU A 34 -1.18 10.74 -0.03
CA GLU A 34 -0.82 11.76 0.96
C GLU A 34 0.58 12.31 0.69
N VAL A 35 1.56 11.42 0.47
CA VAL A 35 2.94 11.83 0.16
C VAL A 35 2.99 12.65 -1.13
N LYS A 36 2.29 12.22 -2.19
CA LYS A 36 2.25 12.96 -3.46
C LYS A 36 1.66 14.34 -3.29
N SER A 37 0.58 14.46 -2.52
CA SER A 37 -0.06 15.73 -2.22
C SER A 37 0.87 16.65 -1.44
N LEU A 38 1.51 16.16 -0.40
CA LEU A 38 2.46 16.91 0.42
C LEU A 38 3.72 17.30 -0.36
N ALA A 39 4.16 16.47 -1.29
CA ALA A 39 5.32 16.78 -2.13
C ALA A 39 5.10 18.05 -2.95
N GLN A 40 3.86 18.34 -3.33
CA GLN A 40 3.52 19.54 -4.08
C GLN A 40 3.34 20.78 -3.19
N THR A 41 2.90 20.59 -1.94
CA THR A 41 2.57 21.68 -1.03
C THR A 41 3.64 21.90 0.05
N ASP A 42 4.19 20.84 0.62
CA ASP A 42 5.19 20.90 1.69
C ASP A 42 6.14 19.71 1.60
N ALA A 43 7.26 19.90 0.92
CA ALA A 43 8.26 18.85 0.70
C ALA A 43 8.85 18.32 2.00
N LYS A 44 8.95 19.16 3.04
CA LYS A 44 9.48 18.75 4.35
C LYS A 44 8.56 17.73 5.02
N GLN A 45 7.25 18.00 5.06
CA GLN A 45 6.27 17.06 5.57
C GLN A 45 6.18 15.80 4.71
N ALA A 46 6.35 15.95 3.39
CA ALA A 46 6.39 14.81 2.48
C ALA A 46 7.53 13.84 2.83
N LYS A 47 8.70 14.35 3.18
CA LYS A 47 9.83 13.52 3.63
C LYS A 47 9.49 12.75 4.91
N ASP A 48 8.83 13.41 5.86
CA ASP A 48 8.41 12.78 7.11
C ASP A 48 7.38 11.67 6.86
N LYS A 49 6.45 11.90 5.94
CA LYS A 49 5.43 10.91 5.56
C LYS A 49 5.96 9.81 4.64
N LEU A 50 7.10 10.03 4.01
CA LEU A 50 7.72 9.07 3.10
C LEU A 50 8.04 7.75 3.81
N SER A 51 8.52 7.81 5.05
CA SER A 51 8.81 6.61 5.85
C SER A 51 7.54 5.78 6.10
N ILE A 52 6.41 6.44 6.32
CA ILE A 52 5.11 5.77 6.51
C ILE A 52 4.67 5.10 5.20
N ALA A 53 4.84 5.78 4.07
CA ALA A 53 4.53 5.22 2.76
C ALA A 53 5.41 4.01 2.44
N TYR A 54 6.70 4.08 2.74
CA TYR A 54 7.62 2.96 2.54
C TYR A 54 7.22 1.76 3.41
N LYS A 55 6.84 2.01 4.64
CA LYS A 55 6.35 0.97 5.56
C LYS A 55 5.10 0.28 5.01
N ALA A 56 4.16 1.06 4.49
CA ALA A 56 2.94 0.53 3.88
C ALA A 56 3.25 -0.32 2.65
N LEU A 57 4.19 0.11 1.79
CA LEU A 57 4.63 -0.63 0.62
C LEU A 57 5.31 -1.95 1.02
N ASP A 58 6.19 -1.92 2.02
CA ASP A 58 6.89 -3.12 2.50
C ASP A 58 5.92 -4.13 3.10
N LYS A 59 4.93 -3.67 3.85
CA LYS A 59 3.86 -4.53 4.38
C LYS A 59 3.05 -5.16 3.26
N ALA A 60 2.72 -4.39 2.21
CA ALA A 60 1.98 -4.88 1.05
C ALA A 60 2.76 -5.98 0.32
N VAL A 61 4.08 -5.82 0.17
CA VAL A 61 4.95 -6.85 -0.42
C VAL A 61 4.96 -8.11 0.46
N LYS A 62 5.16 -7.94 1.76
CA LYS A 62 5.21 -9.05 2.72
C LYS A 62 3.94 -9.87 2.70
N ARG A 63 2.79 -9.23 2.50
CA ARG A 63 1.48 -9.89 2.46
C ARG A 63 1.08 -10.38 1.06
N GLY A 64 1.92 -10.15 0.06
CA GLY A 64 1.67 -10.59 -1.31
C GLY A 64 0.63 -9.76 -2.06
N VAL A 65 0.32 -8.56 -1.57
CA VAL A 65 -0.64 -7.66 -2.24
C VAL A 65 -0.05 -7.06 -3.51
N ILE A 66 1.25 -6.72 -3.46
CA ILE A 66 1.99 -6.22 -4.62
C ILE A 66 3.33 -6.94 -4.74
N LYS A 67 3.91 -6.89 -5.93
CA LYS A 67 5.21 -7.49 -6.20
C LYS A 67 6.33 -6.58 -5.69
N LYS A 68 7.47 -7.17 -5.30
CA LYS A 68 8.65 -6.46 -4.82
C LYS A 68 9.13 -5.39 -5.82
N ASN A 69 9.15 -5.73 -7.10
CA ASN A 69 9.59 -4.79 -8.14
C ASN A 69 8.65 -3.59 -8.26
N THR A 70 7.35 -3.81 -8.12
CA THR A 70 6.36 -2.73 -8.11
C THR A 70 6.58 -1.79 -6.93
N ALA A 71 6.84 -2.34 -5.74
CA ALA A 71 7.12 -1.56 -4.54
C ALA A 71 8.38 -0.73 -4.71
N SER A 72 9.46 -1.31 -5.23
CA SER A 72 10.72 -0.61 -5.47
C SER A 72 10.54 0.56 -6.43
N ARG A 73 9.76 0.36 -7.50
CA ARG A 73 9.46 1.39 -8.49
C ARG A 73 8.67 2.53 -7.85
N LYS A 74 7.67 2.22 -7.04
CA LYS A 74 6.85 3.23 -6.34
C LYS A 74 7.69 4.03 -5.36
N LYS A 75 8.57 3.38 -4.60
CA LYS A 75 9.51 4.05 -3.68
C LYS A 75 10.41 5.03 -4.43
N SER A 76 11.00 4.59 -5.53
CA SER A 76 11.90 5.41 -6.34
C SER A 76 11.19 6.64 -6.90
N ARG A 77 9.96 6.46 -7.41
CA ARG A 77 9.17 7.57 -7.96
C ARG A 77 8.79 8.59 -6.89
N LEU A 78 8.39 8.14 -5.71
CA LEU A 78 8.06 9.04 -4.59
C LEU A 78 9.28 9.84 -4.15
N SER A 79 10.40 9.18 -3.98
CA SER A 79 11.65 9.84 -3.59
C SER A 79 12.08 10.90 -4.61
N ALA A 80 12.00 10.54 -5.90
CA ALA A 80 12.33 11.47 -6.99
C ALA A 80 11.38 12.67 -7.03
N LEU A 81 10.08 12.44 -6.80
CA LEU A 81 9.08 13.50 -6.77
C LEU A 81 9.37 14.51 -5.66
N ILE A 82 9.66 14.03 -4.46
CA ILE A 82 9.98 14.87 -3.31
C ILE A 82 11.26 15.66 -3.56
N LYS A 83 12.29 15.01 -4.07
CA LYS A 83 13.57 15.64 -4.40
C LYS A 83 13.40 16.75 -5.42
N ARG A 84 12.59 16.51 -6.45
CA ARG A 84 12.30 17.49 -7.50
C ARG A 84 11.61 18.72 -6.94
N ASN A 85 10.65 18.52 -6.05
CA ASN A 85 9.83 19.61 -5.50
C ASN A 85 10.51 20.34 -4.34
N SER A 86 11.56 19.77 -3.74
CA SER A 86 12.30 20.39 -2.65
C SER A 86 13.46 21.28 -3.11
N GLN A 87 13.72 21.31 -4.41
CA GLN A 87 14.79 22.15 -4.99
C GLN A 87 14.30 23.54 -5.37
#